data_e65701d46dee34d0c9892f2b55fa7cb8
#
_entry.id   e65701d46dee34d0c9892f2b55fa7cb8
#
_cell.length_a   1.000
_cell.length_b   1.000
_cell.length_c   1.000
_cell.angle_alpha   90.00
_cell.angle_beta   90.00
_cell.angle_gamma   90.00
#
_symmetry.space_group_name_H-M   'P 1'
#
loop_
_entity.id
_entity.type
_entity.pdbx_description
1 polymer ?
#
loop_
_entity_poly.entity_id
_entity_poly.type
_entity_poly.pdbx_seq_one_letter_code
_entity_poly.pdbx_strand_id
1 'polypeptide(L)' 'MVRAANRQAQENETGTERLASEAETAEYIADLLEQLELMARTHGLVRLQYLLMQSREEAVKTAAA' A
#
# COMPACT_ATOMS: atom_id res chain seq x y z
N MET A 1 3.30 15.94 -14.52
CA MET A 1 2.93 15.98 -15.84
C MET A 1 3.06 14.68 -16.56
N VAL A 2 4.21 14.43 -17.08
CA VAL A 2 4.41 13.23 -17.87
C VAL A 2 4.11 11.98 -17.06
N ARG A 3 4.41 12.05 -15.81
CA ARG A 3 4.19 10.89 -14.97
C ARG A 3 2.74 10.49 -14.83
N ALA A 4 1.88 11.46 -14.84
CA ALA A 4 0.47 11.15 -14.75
C ALA A 4 0.02 10.33 -15.93
N ALA A 5 0.50 10.68 -17.10
CA ALA A 5 0.14 9.94 -18.30
C ALA A 5 0.66 8.51 -18.22
N ASN A 6 1.84 8.34 -17.68
CA ASN A 6 2.40 7.00 -17.56
C ASN A 6 1.57 6.11 -16.64
N ARG A 7 1.11 6.68 -15.55
CA ARG A 7 0.30 5.89 -14.63
C ARG A 7 -1.00 5.49 -15.26
N GLN A 8 -1.58 6.37 -16.05
CA GLN A 8 -2.83 6.05 -16.70
C GLN A 8 -2.66 4.94 -17.70
N ALA A 9 -1.56 4.93 -18.40
CA ALA A 9 -1.30 3.88 -19.34
C ALA A 9 -1.27 2.52 -18.64
N GLN A 10 -0.68 2.47 -17.47
CA GLN A 10 -0.62 1.23 -16.73
C GLN A 10 -1.98 0.80 -16.24
N GLU A 11 -2.80 1.74 -15.91
CA GLU A 11 -4.12 1.43 -15.39
C GLU A 11 -5.03 0.86 -16.45
N ASN A 12 -4.67 0.96 -17.69
CA ASN A 12 -5.49 0.45 -18.77
C ASN A 12 -5.28 -1.00 -19.07
N GLU A 13 -4.54 -1.69 -18.25
CA GLU A 13 -4.31 -3.09 -18.49
C GLU A 13 -5.56 -3.90 -18.23
N THR A 14 -5.51 -5.17 -18.66
CA THR A 14 -6.69 -6.01 -18.58
C THR A 14 -7.18 -6.14 -17.16
N GLY A 15 -8.47 -6.43 -17.03
CA GLY A 15 -9.08 -6.53 -15.72
C GLY A 15 -8.46 -7.60 -14.85
N THR A 16 -8.18 -8.77 -15.43
CA THR A 16 -7.62 -9.87 -14.66
C THR A 16 -6.26 -9.51 -14.10
N GLU A 17 -5.42 -8.93 -14.94
CA GLU A 17 -4.11 -8.54 -14.50
C GLU A 17 -4.20 -7.43 -13.47
N ARG A 18 -5.18 -6.56 -13.64
CA ARG A 18 -5.36 -5.50 -12.69
C ARG A 18 -5.68 -6.02 -11.29
N LEU A 19 -6.52 -7.04 -11.21
CA LEU A 19 -6.86 -7.59 -9.91
C LEU A 19 -5.64 -8.21 -9.25
N ALA A 20 -4.86 -8.96 -10.01
CA ALA A 20 -3.64 -9.53 -9.48
C ALA A 20 -2.67 -8.44 -9.05
N SER A 21 -2.56 -7.40 -9.88
CA SER A 21 -1.68 -6.29 -9.56
C SER A 21 -2.12 -5.55 -8.31
N GLU A 22 -3.43 -5.43 -8.11
CA GLU A 22 -3.93 -4.76 -6.93
C GLU A 22 -3.56 -5.52 -5.68
N ALA A 23 -3.69 -6.83 -5.70
CA ALA A 23 -3.32 -7.63 -4.54
C ALA A 23 -1.84 -7.54 -4.26
N GLU A 24 -1.03 -7.59 -5.31
CA GLU A 24 0.41 -7.49 -5.15
C GLU A 24 0.81 -6.11 -4.64
N THR A 25 0.15 -5.09 -5.16
CA THR A 25 0.43 -3.75 -4.73
C THR A 25 0.07 -3.56 -3.26
N ALA A 26 -1.06 -4.12 -2.86
CA ALA A 26 -1.49 -4.03 -1.46
C ALA A 26 -0.49 -4.74 -0.55
N GLU A 27 0.03 -5.86 -0.99
CA GLU A 27 1.03 -6.58 -0.22
C GLU A 27 2.29 -5.76 -0.06
N TYR A 28 2.71 -5.13 -1.14
CA TYR A 28 3.89 -4.28 -1.09
C TYR A 28 3.67 -3.10 -0.15
N ILE A 29 2.50 -2.50 -0.23
CA ILE A 29 2.16 -1.40 0.64
C ILE A 29 2.16 -1.85 2.10
N ALA A 30 1.62 -3.04 2.37
CA ALA A 30 1.60 -3.53 3.74
C ALA A 30 3.02 -3.67 4.28
N ASP A 31 3.95 -4.16 3.47
CA ASP A 31 5.33 -4.30 3.90
C ASP A 31 5.95 -2.94 4.20
N LEU A 32 5.70 -1.96 3.34
CA LEU A 32 6.22 -0.62 3.58
C LEU A 32 5.62 -0.02 4.85
N LEU A 33 4.34 -0.24 5.05
CA LEU A 33 3.67 0.30 6.24
C LEU A 33 4.24 -0.30 7.51
N GLU A 34 4.61 -1.57 7.46
CA GLU A 34 5.22 -2.18 8.63
C GLU A 34 6.51 -1.48 9.00
N GLN A 35 7.32 -1.16 8.01
CA GLN A 35 8.56 -0.45 8.27
C GLN A 35 8.30 0.95 8.80
N LEU A 36 7.29 1.61 8.25
CA LEU A 36 6.95 2.93 8.71
C LEU A 36 6.43 2.90 10.15
N GLU A 37 5.69 1.85 10.51
CA GLU A 37 5.26 1.70 11.89
C GLU A 37 6.45 1.62 12.82
N LEU A 38 7.46 0.87 12.43
CA LEU A 38 8.65 0.74 13.25
C LEU A 38 9.34 2.09 13.42
N MET A 39 9.42 2.85 12.34
CA MET A 39 10.04 4.16 12.42
C MET A 39 9.26 5.08 13.35
N ALA A 40 7.94 5.07 13.22
CA ALA A 40 7.11 5.91 14.06
C ALA A 40 7.26 5.50 15.53
N ARG A 41 7.29 4.21 15.80
CA ARG A 41 7.44 3.73 17.15
C ARG A 41 8.78 4.12 17.74
N THR A 42 9.82 4.01 16.93
CA THR A 42 11.16 4.34 17.40
C THR A 42 11.25 5.78 17.85
N HIS A 43 10.50 6.66 17.23
CA HIS A 43 10.53 8.08 17.56
C HIS A 43 9.37 8.50 18.45
N GLY A 44 8.63 7.55 18.98
CA GLY A 44 7.56 7.87 19.91
C GLY A 44 6.36 8.54 19.29
N LEU A 45 6.17 8.36 18.00
CA LEU A 45 5.03 8.98 17.30
C LEU A 45 3.83 8.05 17.42
N VAL A 46 3.23 8.03 18.60
CA VAL A 46 2.26 7.01 18.97
C VAL A 46 1.02 7.06 18.08
N ARG A 47 0.48 8.25 17.88
CA ARG A 47 -0.74 8.35 17.08
C ARG A 47 -0.46 7.98 15.65
N LEU A 48 0.67 8.42 15.10
CA LEU A 48 1.01 8.08 13.74
C LEU A 48 1.24 6.58 13.61
N GLN A 49 1.89 5.97 14.58
CA GLN A 49 2.08 4.54 14.58
C GLN A 49 0.76 3.81 14.52
N TYR A 50 -0.21 4.27 15.30
CA TYR A 50 -1.52 3.63 15.31
C TYR A 50 -2.20 3.72 13.96
N LEU A 51 -2.14 4.88 13.33
CA LEU A 51 -2.77 5.06 12.03
C LEU A 51 -2.09 4.23 10.95
N LEU A 52 -0.78 4.11 11.05
CA LEU A 52 -0.05 3.27 10.11
C LEU A 52 -0.42 1.81 10.29
N MET A 53 -0.61 1.38 11.54
CA MET A 53 -1.03 0.02 11.80
C MET A 53 -2.41 -0.25 11.22
N GLN A 54 -3.33 0.69 11.35
CA GLN A 54 -4.64 0.54 10.77
C GLN A 54 -4.56 0.42 9.27
N SER A 55 -3.72 1.24 8.65
CA SER A 55 -3.54 1.20 7.20
C SER A 55 -2.95 -0.14 6.78
N ARG A 56 -2.00 -0.65 7.54
CA ARG A 56 -1.38 -1.93 7.20
C ARG A 56 -2.41 -3.05 7.26
N GLU A 57 -3.25 -3.03 8.28
CA GLU A 57 -4.27 -4.05 8.39
C GLU A 57 -5.20 -4.03 7.20
N GLU A 58 -5.54 -2.84 6.74
CA GLU A 58 -6.40 -2.74 5.58
C GLU A 58 -5.70 -3.26 4.33
N ALA A 59 -4.42 -2.94 4.19
CA ALA A 59 -3.66 -3.41 3.04
C ALA A 59 -3.54 -4.93 3.03
N VAL A 60 -3.36 -5.53 4.20
CA VAL A 60 -3.29 -6.98 4.30
C VAL A 60 -4.61 -7.61 3.90
N LYS A 61 -5.72 -7.03 4.32
CA LYS A 61 -7.03 -7.54 3.92
C LYS A 61 -7.21 -7.46 2.42
N THR A 62 -6.81 -6.37 1.83
CA THR A 62 -6.92 -6.21 0.39
C THR A 62 -6.08 -7.23 -0.35
N ALA A 63 -4.88 -7.48 0.15
CA ALA A 63 -3.99 -8.44 -0.48
C ALA A 63 -4.54 -9.86 -0.38
N ALA A 64 -5.26 -10.17 0.70
CA ALA A 64 -5.79 -11.50 0.90
C ALA A 64 -7.10 -11.72 0.17
N ALA A 65 -7.75 -10.66 -0.25
CA ALA A 65 -9.01 -10.79 -0.95
C ALA A 65 -8.76 -11.26 -2.36
#